data_89047bec8d4aef78697431642a321cb8
#
_entry.id   89047bec8d4aef78697431642a321cb8
#
_cell.length_a   1.000
_cell.length_b   1.000
_cell.length_c   1.000
_cell.angle_alpha   90.00
_cell.angle_beta   90.00
_cell.angle_gamma   90.00
#
_symmetry.space_group_name_H-M   'P 1'
#
loop_
_entity.id
_entity.type
_entity.pdbx_description
1 polymer ?
#
loop_
_entity_poly.entity_id
_entity_poly.type
_entity_poly.pdbx_seq_one_letter_code
_entity_poly.pdbx_strand_id
1 'polypeptide(L)'
;MTSLAEPGIIDRPTAADALRAGFRRARAAGPVRHRDVAAALGVSEAELLAAHVDAPADGLRARPLRSAWGELLKALPALGEVMALTRNEACVHEKVGTYEDVQAEGEAPAMGLVLGPDIDLRVFFRAWSVGFAVHERGADGSRPDQLSLQFFDEAGAAVHKIFARPGRTEASAWQALVERFAVPAASLSWRARPAALPQPPRADHDVDGDGLREGWASLRDTHDFFGLLRRHGVTRTQAFRLAEARFAQAVEPGAVRTLLEDAAQSGTPLMVFVGNPGMIQIHTGPVRRVQVMGPWLNVLDPGFN
;
A
#
# COMPACT_ATOMS: atom_id res chain seq x y z
N MET A 1 -35.74 -29.15 -48.53
CA MET A 1 -34.34 -28.86 -48.12
C MET A 1 -34.44 -27.92 -46.93
N THR A 2 -34.37 -28.45 -45.73
CA THR A 2 -34.51 -27.70 -44.47
C THR A 2 -33.13 -27.31 -44.03
N SER A 3 -32.84 -26.00 -44.04
CA SER A 3 -31.60 -25.40 -43.55
C SER A 3 -31.53 -25.61 -42.05
N LEU A 4 -30.57 -26.36 -41.57
CA LEU A 4 -30.19 -26.43 -40.15
C LEU A 4 -29.44 -25.15 -39.81
N ALA A 5 -30.04 -24.31 -38.96
CA ALA A 5 -29.36 -23.18 -38.37
C ALA A 5 -28.18 -23.68 -37.49
N GLU A 6 -26.98 -23.19 -37.77
CA GLU A 6 -25.82 -23.44 -36.95
C GLU A 6 -26.07 -22.98 -35.51
N PRO A 7 -25.68 -23.75 -34.47
CA PRO A 7 -25.80 -23.29 -33.09
C PRO A 7 -24.82 -22.15 -32.88
N GLY A 8 -25.37 -20.97 -32.56
CA GLY A 8 -24.59 -19.79 -32.21
C GLY A 8 -23.56 -20.12 -31.11
N ILE A 9 -22.31 -19.78 -31.38
CA ILE A 9 -21.22 -19.87 -30.40
C ILE A 9 -21.63 -19.00 -29.20
N ILE A 10 -22.01 -19.63 -28.09
CA ILE A 10 -22.22 -18.98 -26.82
C ILE A 10 -20.80 -18.62 -26.33
N ASP A 11 -20.42 -17.39 -26.55
CA ASP A 11 -19.15 -16.85 -26.07
C ASP A 11 -19.14 -16.93 -24.53
N ARG A 12 -18.33 -17.83 -23.97
CA ARG A 12 -18.23 -17.96 -22.51
C ARG A 12 -17.51 -16.71 -21.99
N PRO A 13 -18.07 -16.02 -20.97
CA PRO A 13 -17.44 -14.83 -20.44
C PRO A 13 -16.01 -15.16 -19.98
N THR A 14 -15.07 -14.30 -20.32
CA THR A 14 -13.70 -14.41 -19.84
C THR A 14 -13.64 -14.22 -18.32
N ALA A 15 -12.56 -14.68 -17.67
CA ALA A 15 -12.35 -14.43 -16.24
C ALA A 15 -12.42 -12.91 -15.91
N ALA A 16 -11.91 -12.06 -16.80
CA ALA A 16 -12.00 -10.61 -16.66
C ALA A 16 -13.45 -10.09 -16.70
N ASP A 17 -14.29 -10.66 -17.60
CA ASP A 17 -15.72 -10.30 -17.67
C ASP A 17 -16.46 -10.66 -16.39
N ALA A 18 -16.13 -11.81 -15.80
CA ALA A 18 -16.72 -12.24 -14.53
C ALA A 18 -16.34 -11.30 -13.39
N LEU A 19 -15.08 -10.84 -13.31
CA LEU A 19 -14.62 -9.88 -12.33
C LEU A 19 -15.30 -8.52 -12.49
N ARG A 20 -15.40 -8.01 -13.71
CA ARG A 20 -16.13 -6.76 -14.01
C ARG A 20 -17.61 -6.86 -13.63
N ALA A 21 -18.26 -7.96 -13.96
CA ALA A 21 -19.65 -8.19 -13.57
C ALA A 21 -19.82 -8.25 -12.04
N GLY A 22 -18.89 -8.87 -11.33
CA GLY A 22 -18.83 -8.89 -9.86
C GLY A 22 -18.68 -7.48 -9.26
N PHE A 23 -17.76 -6.70 -9.79
CA PHE A 23 -17.55 -5.31 -9.39
C PHE A 23 -18.80 -4.45 -9.61
N ARG A 24 -19.44 -4.54 -10.78
CA ARG A 24 -20.71 -3.83 -11.06
C ARG A 24 -21.80 -4.17 -10.05
N ARG A 25 -22.00 -5.43 -9.73
CA ARG A 25 -23.00 -5.87 -8.74
C ARG A 25 -22.69 -5.30 -7.36
N ALA A 26 -21.44 -5.36 -6.93
CA ALA A 26 -21.03 -4.82 -5.64
C ALA A 26 -21.28 -3.30 -5.57
N ARG A 27 -20.93 -2.58 -6.62
CA ARG A 27 -21.10 -1.12 -6.71
C ARG A 27 -22.56 -0.69 -6.77
N ALA A 28 -23.41 -1.47 -7.41
CA ALA A 28 -24.86 -1.22 -7.45
C ALA A 28 -25.52 -1.40 -6.08
N ALA A 29 -24.93 -2.19 -5.19
CA ALA A 29 -25.41 -2.39 -3.82
C ALA A 29 -24.96 -1.28 -2.85
N GLY A 30 -24.04 -0.40 -3.24
CA GLY A 30 -23.58 0.73 -2.44
C GLY A 30 -22.10 1.08 -2.64
N PRO A 31 -21.58 2.03 -1.86
CA PRO A 31 -20.18 2.42 -1.91
C PRO A 31 -19.29 1.26 -1.49
N VAL A 32 -18.33 0.88 -2.35
CA VAL A 32 -17.42 -0.23 -2.10
C VAL A 32 -15.97 0.19 -2.36
N ARG A 33 -15.05 -0.45 -1.66
CA ARG A 33 -13.60 -0.32 -1.93
C ARG A 33 -13.16 -1.46 -2.84
N HIS A 34 -12.27 -1.19 -3.78
CA HIS A 34 -11.73 -2.21 -4.71
C HIS A 34 -11.24 -3.45 -3.97
N ARG A 35 -10.50 -3.25 -2.87
CA ARG A 35 -9.97 -4.32 -2.05
C ARG A 35 -11.06 -5.27 -1.51
N ASP A 36 -12.13 -4.69 -0.98
CA ASP A 36 -13.19 -5.47 -0.35
C ASP A 36 -13.94 -6.28 -1.40
N VAL A 37 -14.14 -5.70 -2.58
CA VAL A 37 -14.72 -6.40 -3.75
C VAL A 37 -13.78 -7.50 -4.24
N ALA A 38 -12.50 -7.23 -4.38
CA ALA A 38 -11.51 -8.22 -4.80
C ALA A 38 -11.48 -9.41 -3.83
N ALA A 39 -11.43 -9.14 -2.52
CA ALA A 39 -11.48 -10.17 -1.48
C ALA A 39 -12.77 -11.01 -1.57
N ALA A 40 -13.93 -10.38 -1.75
CA ALA A 40 -15.21 -11.07 -1.89
C ALA A 40 -15.28 -11.93 -3.18
N LEU A 41 -14.53 -11.57 -4.21
CA LEU A 41 -14.42 -12.33 -5.47
C LEU A 41 -13.31 -13.38 -5.45
N GLY A 42 -12.53 -13.47 -4.35
CA GLY A 42 -11.44 -14.43 -4.21
C GLY A 42 -10.21 -14.12 -5.07
N VAL A 43 -9.99 -12.84 -5.43
CA VAL A 43 -8.85 -12.38 -6.22
C VAL A 43 -8.09 -11.27 -5.50
N SER A 44 -6.87 -10.97 -5.95
CA SER A 44 -6.10 -9.82 -5.47
C SER A 44 -6.69 -8.49 -6.01
N GLU A 45 -6.38 -7.40 -5.33
CA GLU A 45 -6.81 -6.08 -5.77
C GLU A 45 -6.22 -5.70 -7.14
N ALA A 46 -4.95 -6.09 -7.41
CA ALA A 46 -4.33 -5.87 -8.70
C ALA A 46 -4.99 -6.67 -9.84
N GLU A 47 -5.46 -7.89 -9.59
CA GLU A 47 -6.21 -8.67 -10.58
C GLU A 47 -7.55 -8.02 -10.92
N LEU A 48 -8.24 -7.48 -9.91
CA LEU A 48 -9.46 -6.72 -10.14
C LEU A 48 -9.19 -5.50 -11.02
N LEU A 49 -8.13 -4.72 -10.74
CA LEU A 49 -7.76 -3.58 -11.58
C LEU A 49 -7.31 -4.00 -12.99
N ALA A 50 -6.54 -5.09 -13.11
CA ALA A 50 -6.13 -5.62 -14.39
C ALA A 50 -7.33 -6.02 -15.28
N ALA A 51 -8.41 -6.53 -14.67
CA ALA A 51 -9.66 -6.81 -15.39
C ALA A 51 -10.34 -5.55 -15.93
N HIS A 52 -10.03 -4.36 -15.42
CA HIS A 52 -10.59 -3.06 -15.87
C HIS A 52 -9.63 -2.28 -16.79
N VAL A 53 -8.57 -2.91 -17.27
CA VAL A 53 -7.73 -2.35 -18.33
C VAL A 53 -8.50 -2.44 -19.65
N ASP A 54 -8.56 -1.33 -20.40
CA ASP A 54 -9.31 -1.19 -21.66
C ASP A 54 -10.83 -1.49 -21.58
N ALA A 55 -11.38 -1.52 -20.37
CA ALA A 55 -12.81 -1.75 -20.14
C ALA A 55 -13.46 -0.53 -19.45
N PRO A 56 -13.80 0.53 -20.17
CA PRO A 56 -14.26 1.79 -19.59
C PRO A 56 -15.69 1.77 -19.03
N ALA A 57 -16.41 0.65 -19.14
CA ALA A 57 -17.86 0.64 -18.98
C ALA A 57 -18.38 0.77 -17.54
N ASP A 58 -17.57 0.48 -16.51
CA ASP A 58 -18.07 0.24 -15.16
C ASP A 58 -17.78 1.35 -14.16
N GLY A 59 -17.38 2.52 -14.67
CA GLY A 59 -16.97 3.64 -13.80
C GLY A 59 -15.63 3.42 -13.09
N LEU A 60 -14.93 2.35 -13.41
CA LEU A 60 -13.57 2.06 -13.00
C LEU A 60 -12.73 1.80 -14.24
N ARG A 61 -11.65 2.54 -14.39
CA ARG A 61 -10.69 2.39 -15.49
C ARG A 61 -9.29 2.31 -14.93
N ALA A 62 -8.53 1.31 -15.36
CA ALA A 62 -7.12 1.16 -15.03
C ALA A 62 -6.26 1.27 -16.29
N ARG A 63 -5.13 1.95 -16.20
CA ARG A 63 -4.09 2.00 -17.22
C ARG A 63 -2.80 1.44 -16.62
N PRO A 64 -2.22 0.36 -17.16
CA PRO A 64 -0.98 -0.19 -16.61
C PRO A 64 0.17 0.79 -16.82
N LEU A 65 1.09 0.81 -15.85
CA LEU A 65 2.27 1.66 -15.85
C LEU A 65 3.52 0.81 -16.12
N ARG A 66 4.49 1.36 -16.86
CA ARG A 66 5.79 0.73 -17.04
C ARG A 66 6.57 0.68 -15.71
N SER A 67 7.36 -0.37 -15.51
CA SER A 67 8.08 -0.63 -14.26
C SER A 67 9.33 0.25 -14.08
N ALA A 68 9.27 1.53 -14.42
CA ALA A 68 10.33 2.50 -14.20
C ALA A 68 10.09 3.27 -12.89
N TRP A 69 10.01 2.52 -11.78
CA TRP A 69 9.52 3.04 -10.50
C TRP A 69 10.36 4.19 -9.94
N GLY A 70 11.68 4.14 -10.09
CA GLY A 70 12.56 5.22 -9.65
C GLY A 70 12.34 6.52 -10.43
N GLU A 71 12.14 6.43 -11.76
CA GLU A 71 11.81 7.59 -12.59
C GLU A 71 10.43 8.16 -12.26
N LEU A 72 9.45 7.26 -12.00
CA LEU A 72 8.11 7.66 -11.63
C LEU A 72 8.13 8.39 -10.28
N LEU A 73 8.84 7.85 -9.28
CA LEU A 73 8.97 8.49 -7.98
C LEU A 73 9.55 9.90 -8.10
N LYS A 74 10.59 10.08 -8.93
CA LYS A 74 11.20 11.40 -9.20
C LYS A 74 10.27 12.39 -9.91
N ALA A 75 9.23 11.91 -10.58
CA ALA A 75 8.25 12.76 -11.25
C ALA A 75 7.09 13.21 -10.36
N LEU A 76 6.89 12.58 -9.18
CA LEU A 76 5.78 12.89 -8.28
C LEU A 76 5.77 14.31 -7.72
N PRO A 77 6.92 14.98 -7.46
CA PRO A 77 6.91 16.36 -6.96
C PRO A 77 6.09 17.34 -7.82
N ALA A 78 6.05 17.12 -9.14
CA ALA A 78 5.29 17.95 -10.07
C ALA A 78 3.76 17.89 -9.86
N LEU A 79 3.26 16.88 -9.15
CA LEU A 79 1.83 16.70 -8.91
C LEU A 79 1.26 17.72 -7.90
N GLY A 80 2.12 18.40 -7.11
CA GLY A 80 1.67 19.21 -5.98
C GLY A 80 1.12 18.35 -4.85
N GLU A 81 0.12 18.84 -4.14
CA GLU A 81 -0.44 18.18 -2.97
C GLU A 81 -1.27 16.93 -3.37
N VAL A 82 -0.94 15.81 -2.76
CA VAL A 82 -1.62 14.52 -2.94
C VAL A 82 -1.89 13.87 -1.57
N MET A 83 -2.60 12.75 -1.55
CA MET A 83 -2.69 11.90 -0.38
C MET A 83 -1.93 10.58 -0.67
N ALA A 84 -0.92 10.32 0.13
CA ALA A 84 -0.10 9.10 0.12
C ALA A 84 -0.66 8.09 1.13
N LEU A 85 -0.91 6.86 0.69
CA LEU A 85 -1.46 5.80 1.51
C LEU A 85 -0.55 4.57 1.48
N THR A 86 -0.12 4.15 2.66
CA THR A 86 0.57 2.87 2.88
C THR A 86 -0.21 2.07 3.92
N ARG A 87 -0.26 0.78 3.73
CA ARG A 87 -1.01 -0.10 4.62
C ARG A 87 -0.37 -1.47 4.75
N ASN A 88 -0.74 -2.15 5.82
CA ASN A 88 -0.60 -3.58 6.01
C ASN A 88 -1.93 -4.18 6.49
N GLU A 89 -1.92 -5.38 7.04
CA GLU A 89 -3.14 -6.05 7.52
C GLU A 89 -3.75 -5.37 8.75
N ALA A 90 -2.92 -4.74 9.58
CA ALA A 90 -3.32 -4.18 10.86
C ALA A 90 -3.51 -2.66 10.85
N CYS A 91 -2.93 -1.94 9.90
CA CYS A 91 -2.89 -0.49 9.90
C CYS A 91 -3.01 0.11 8.49
N VAL A 92 -3.71 1.23 8.40
CA VAL A 92 -3.75 2.12 7.24
C VAL A 92 -3.15 3.45 7.67
N HIS A 93 -2.23 4.00 6.89
CA HIS A 93 -1.56 5.26 7.14
C HIS A 93 -1.73 6.16 5.92
N GLU A 94 -2.40 7.27 6.11
CA GLU A 94 -2.65 8.30 5.11
C GLU A 94 -1.93 9.58 5.49
N LYS A 95 -1.21 10.17 4.54
CA LYS A 95 -0.53 11.46 4.69
C LYS A 95 -0.86 12.37 3.51
N VAL A 96 -1.21 13.60 3.82
CA VAL A 96 -1.45 14.64 2.83
C VAL A 96 -0.23 15.55 2.76
N GLY A 97 0.26 15.80 1.56
CA GLY A 97 1.41 16.66 1.32
C GLY A 97 1.94 16.55 -0.10
N THR A 98 3.12 17.11 -0.30
CA THR A 98 3.87 17.04 -1.57
C THR A 98 5.04 16.06 -1.42
N TYR A 99 5.37 15.35 -2.48
CA TYR A 99 6.59 14.55 -2.52
C TYR A 99 7.78 15.53 -2.67
N GLU A 100 8.63 15.60 -1.66
CA GLU A 100 9.79 16.50 -1.62
C GLU A 100 11.06 15.70 -1.34
N ASP A 101 12.21 16.25 -1.71
CA ASP A 101 13.53 15.60 -1.55
C ASP A 101 13.50 14.11 -1.93
N VAL A 102 13.15 13.88 -3.19
CA VAL A 102 12.98 12.52 -3.73
C VAL A 102 14.32 12.00 -4.24
N GLN A 103 14.78 10.91 -3.66
CA GLN A 103 16.03 10.25 -3.99
C GLN A 103 15.78 8.82 -4.47
N ALA A 104 16.25 8.50 -5.67
CA ALA A 104 16.22 7.16 -6.25
C ALA A 104 17.36 7.06 -7.27
N GLU A 105 18.52 6.58 -6.84
CA GLU A 105 19.74 6.60 -7.62
C GLU A 105 19.90 5.38 -8.53
N GLY A 106 20.46 5.58 -9.73
CA GLY A 106 20.69 4.54 -10.73
C GLY A 106 19.49 4.29 -11.65
N GLU A 107 19.69 3.47 -12.68
CA GLU A 107 18.66 3.12 -13.66
C GLU A 107 17.57 2.21 -13.08
N ALA A 108 17.97 1.28 -12.19
CA ALA A 108 17.06 0.37 -11.51
C ALA A 108 17.35 0.37 -10.00
N PRO A 109 16.95 1.44 -9.29
CA PRO A 109 17.25 1.57 -7.88
C PRO A 109 16.59 0.44 -7.07
N ALA A 110 17.32 -0.10 -6.09
CA ALA A 110 16.75 -1.07 -5.16
C ALA A 110 15.87 -0.38 -4.10
N MET A 111 16.18 0.90 -3.79
CA MET A 111 15.53 1.70 -2.77
C MET A 111 15.36 3.15 -3.26
N GLY A 112 14.31 3.80 -2.74
CA GLY A 112 14.08 5.23 -2.88
C GLY A 112 13.75 5.87 -1.53
N LEU A 113 13.98 7.16 -1.43
CA LEU A 113 13.65 7.97 -0.26
C LEU A 113 12.78 9.15 -0.70
N VAL A 114 11.85 9.52 0.15
CA VAL A 114 11.14 10.79 0.10
C VAL A 114 11.28 11.40 1.48
N LEU A 115 11.91 12.56 1.58
CA LEU A 115 12.30 13.15 2.86
C LEU A 115 11.60 14.50 3.10
N GLY A 116 10.35 14.59 2.67
CA GLY A 116 9.51 15.77 2.87
C GLY A 116 9.00 15.89 4.31
N PRO A 117 8.60 17.09 4.72
CA PRO A 117 8.06 17.33 6.07
C PRO A 117 6.71 16.62 6.29
N ASP A 118 5.91 16.49 5.24
CA ASP A 118 4.59 15.86 5.31
C ASP A 118 4.62 14.40 4.85
N ILE A 119 5.29 14.12 3.73
CA ILE A 119 5.41 12.78 3.16
C ILE A 119 6.86 12.30 3.33
N ASP A 120 7.06 11.36 4.26
CA ASP A 120 8.35 10.73 4.55
C ASP A 120 8.24 9.22 4.30
N LEU A 121 9.00 8.72 3.29
CA LEU A 121 8.89 7.35 2.80
C LEU A 121 10.25 6.68 2.66
N ARG A 122 10.27 5.36 2.92
CA ARG A 122 11.33 4.44 2.52
C ARG A 122 10.73 3.44 1.53
N VAL A 123 11.16 3.51 0.29
CA VAL A 123 10.61 2.73 -0.83
C VAL A 123 11.53 1.58 -1.15
N PHE A 124 11.00 0.36 -1.22
CA PHE A 124 11.77 -0.85 -1.57
C PHE A 124 11.25 -1.41 -2.90
N PHE A 125 11.83 -0.96 -4.00
CA PHE A 125 11.33 -1.23 -5.36
C PHE A 125 11.30 -2.70 -5.74
N ARG A 126 12.07 -3.56 -5.07
CA ARG A 126 12.05 -5.01 -5.32
C ARG A 126 10.69 -5.66 -5.09
N ALA A 127 9.87 -5.06 -4.24
CA ALA A 127 8.52 -5.55 -3.97
C ALA A 127 7.45 -4.93 -4.89
N TRP A 128 7.81 -4.01 -5.77
CA TRP A 128 6.88 -3.36 -6.69
C TRP A 128 6.82 -4.13 -8.00
N SER A 129 5.77 -4.89 -8.22
CA SER A 129 5.64 -5.77 -9.38
C SER A 129 4.77 -5.21 -10.49
N VAL A 130 3.70 -4.49 -10.16
CA VAL A 130 2.79 -3.87 -11.11
C VAL A 130 2.22 -2.58 -10.57
N GLY A 131 1.94 -1.63 -11.44
CA GLY A 131 1.29 -0.37 -11.09
C GLY A 131 0.23 0.02 -12.11
N PHE A 132 -0.77 0.75 -11.63
CA PHE A 132 -1.85 1.27 -12.44
C PHE A 132 -2.12 2.73 -12.13
N ALA A 133 -2.39 3.52 -13.19
CA ALA A 133 -3.15 4.76 -13.06
C ALA A 133 -4.63 4.40 -13.10
N VAL A 134 -5.34 4.76 -12.06
CA VAL A 134 -6.74 4.37 -11.84
C VAL A 134 -7.63 5.61 -11.86
N HIS A 135 -8.71 5.54 -12.62
CA HIS A 135 -9.78 6.53 -12.62
C HIS A 135 -11.07 5.84 -12.18
N GLU A 136 -11.62 6.29 -11.08
CA GLU A 136 -12.89 5.83 -10.54
C GLU A 136 -13.90 6.97 -10.57
N ARG A 137 -15.01 6.78 -11.26
CA ARG A 137 -16.11 7.75 -11.27
C ARG A 137 -16.80 7.77 -9.91
N GLY A 138 -17.13 8.98 -9.46
CA GLY A 138 -17.98 9.14 -8.29
C GLY A 138 -19.33 8.44 -8.49
N ALA A 139 -19.85 7.79 -7.45
CA ALA A 139 -21.18 7.20 -7.50
C ALA A 139 -22.22 8.33 -7.65
N ASP A 140 -23.15 8.16 -8.60
CA ASP A 140 -24.35 9.00 -8.81
C ASP A 140 -24.07 10.51 -9.00
N GLY A 141 -22.85 10.89 -9.39
CA GLY A 141 -22.46 12.30 -9.53
C GLY A 141 -22.41 13.08 -8.20
N SER A 142 -22.65 12.44 -7.06
CA SER A 142 -22.61 13.07 -5.74
C SER A 142 -21.20 13.20 -5.16
N ARG A 143 -20.24 12.44 -5.70
CA ARG A 143 -18.82 12.49 -5.33
C ARG A 143 -17.98 12.81 -6.55
N PRO A 144 -16.90 13.58 -6.39
CA PRO A 144 -15.97 13.80 -7.49
C PRO A 144 -15.31 12.49 -7.93
N ASP A 145 -14.88 12.45 -9.19
CA ASP A 145 -14.07 11.35 -9.69
C ASP A 145 -12.78 11.25 -8.89
N GLN A 146 -12.34 10.03 -8.62
CA GLN A 146 -11.12 9.75 -7.88
C GLN A 146 -10.03 9.28 -8.84
N LEU A 147 -8.94 10.03 -8.91
CA LEU A 147 -7.73 9.63 -9.62
C LEU A 147 -6.70 9.09 -8.63
N SER A 148 -6.03 7.99 -8.98
CA SER A 148 -4.98 7.43 -8.14
C SER A 148 -3.90 6.71 -8.96
N LEU A 149 -2.69 6.65 -8.40
CA LEU A 149 -1.64 5.73 -8.83
C LEU A 149 -1.58 4.64 -7.77
N GLN A 150 -1.62 3.38 -8.17
CA GLN A 150 -1.66 2.26 -7.25
C GLN A 150 -0.60 1.24 -7.64
N PHE A 151 0.19 0.81 -6.67
CA PHE A 151 1.33 -0.09 -6.83
C PHE A 151 1.14 -1.34 -5.98
N PHE A 152 1.49 -2.49 -6.56
CA PHE A 152 1.21 -3.80 -5.99
C PHE A 152 2.45 -4.69 -6.07
N ASP A 153 2.50 -5.65 -5.14
CA ASP A 153 3.52 -6.68 -5.12
C ASP A 153 3.20 -7.83 -6.12
N GLU A 154 4.02 -8.87 -6.10
CA GLU A 154 3.85 -10.02 -6.98
C GLU A 154 2.56 -10.82 -6.71
N ALA A 155 2.03 -10.76 -5.48
CA ALA A 155 0.77 -11.40 -5.12
C ALA A 155 -0.46 -10.53 -5.47
N GLY A 156 -0.24 -9.28 -5.88
CA GLY A 156 -1.30 -8.31 -6.15
C GLY A 156 -1.85 -7.62 -4.91
N ALA A 157 -1.13 -7.70 -3.79
CA ALA A 157 -1.43 -6.91 -2.60
C ALA A 157 -0.90 -5.48 -2.75
N ALA A 158 -1.66 -4.50 -2.26
CA ALA A 158 -1.30 -3.10 -2.40
C ALA A 158 -0.06 -2.75 -1.55
N VAL A 159 0.96 -2.20 -2.20
CA VAL A 159 2.17 -1.68 -1.57
C VAL A 159 2.01 -0.21 -1.23
N HIS A 160 1.58 0.60 -2.20
CA HIS A 160 1.42 2.04 -2.03
C HIS A 160 0.36 2.58 -2.97
N LYS A 161 -0.35 3.60 -2.51
CA LYS A 161 -1.33 4.32 -3.33
C LYS A 161 -1.15 5.83 -3.17
N ILE A 162 -1.33 6.55 -4.26
CA ILE A 162 -1.27 8.01 -4.30
C ILE A 162 -2.59 8.49 -4.89
N PHE A 163 -3.32 9.31 -4.16
CA PHE A 163 -4.59 9.83 -4.57
C PHE A 163 -4.48 11.32 -4.90
N ALA A 164 -5.01 11.70 -6.06
CA ALA A 164 -5.16 13.10 -6.40
C ALA A 164 -6.19 13.76 -5.46
N ARG A 165 -5.91 15.01 -5.10
CA ARG A 165 -6.80 15.84 -4.28
C ARG A 165 -7.45 16.91 -5.16
N PRO A 166 -8.77 16.94 -5.29
CA PRO A 166 -9.47 17.93 -6.11
C PRO A 166 -9.07 19.37 -5.72
N GLY A 167 -8.67 20.17 -6.72
CA GLY A 167 -8.26 21.56 -6.54
C GLY A 167 -6.91 21.78 -5.83
N ARG A 168 -6.16 20.71 -5.55
CA ARG A 168 -4.84 20.76 -4.93
C ARG A 168 -3.77 20.07 -5.75
N THR A 169 -4.13 18.95 -6.38
CA THR A 169 -3.24 18.25 -7.31
C THR A 169 -3.29 18.93 -8.67
N GLU A 170 -2.11 19.16 -9.26
CA GLU A 170 -1.96 19.78 -10.57
C GLU A 170 -2.45 18.84 -11.68
N ALA A 171 -3.63 19.12 -12.24
CA ALA A 171 -4.30 18.23 -13.19
C ALA A 171 -3.47 17.99 -14.47
N SER A 172 -2.79 19.02 -14.99
CA SER A 172 -1.94 18.90 -16.18
C SER A 172 -0.71 18.04 -15.93
N ALA A 173 -0.09 18.17 -14.74
CA ALA A 173 1.04 17.36 -14.34
C ALA A 173 0.63 15.90 -14.12
N TRP A 174 -0.55 15.67 -13.52
CA TRP A 174 -1.12 14.33 -13.38
C TRP A 174 -1.31 13.65 -14.73
N GLN A 175 -1.94 14.35 -15.68
CA GLN A 175 -2.15 13.83 -17.02
C GLN A 175 -0.83 13.53 -17.73
N ALA A 176 0.12 14.47 -17.70
CA ALA A 176 1.44 14.29 -18.30
C ALA A 176 2.21 13.10 -17.70
N LEU A 177 2.13 12.92 -16.37
CA LEU A 177 2.73 11.78 -15.69
C LEU A 177 2.09 10.46 -16.16
N VAL A 178 0.76 10.39 -16.18
CA VAL A 178 0.06 9.19 -16.63
C VAL A 178 0.41 8.88 -18.10
N GLU A 179 0.43 9.87 -18.98
CA GLU A 179 0.81 9.67 -20.39
C GLU A 179 2.26 9.19 -20.55
N ARG A 180 3.18 9.73 -19.75
CA ARG A 180 4.60 9.35 -19.78
C ARG A 180 4.84 7.91 -19.34
N PHE A 181 4.10 7.42 -18.37
CA PHE A 181 4.34 6.12 -17.73
C PHE A 181 3.33 5.03 -18.11
N ALA A 182 2.16 5.37 -18.63
CA ALA A 182 1.19 4.37 -19.07
C ALA A 182 1.69 3.62 -20.31
N VAL A 183 1.36 2.33 -20.32
CA VAL A 183 1.64 1.44 -21.47
C VAL A 183 0.33 0.85 -22.00
N PRO A 184 0.32 0.39 -23.28
CA PRO A 184 -0.84 -0.30 -23.83
C PRO A 184 -1.20 -1.55 -23.01
N ALA A 185 -2.48 -1.90 -22.97
CA ALA A 185 -2.98 -3.10 -22.28
C ALA A 185 -2.26 -4.39 -22.72
N ALA A 186 -1.97 -4.52 -24.00
CA ALA A 186 -1.24 -5.66 -24.56
C ALA A 186 0.17 -5.84 -23.95
N SER A 187 0.74 -4.79 -23.34
CA SER A 187 2.04 -4.84 -22.66
C SER A 187 1.94 -5.34 -21.21
N LEU A 188 0.73 -5.53 -20.68
CA LEU A 188 0.53 -6.04 -19.33
C LEU A 188 0.74 -7.56 -19.28
N SER A 189 1.95 -7.97 -18.93
CA SER A 189 2.31 -9.40 -18.79
C SER A 189 2.20 -9.92 -17.37
N TRP A 190 1.92 -9.04 -16.40
CA TRP A 190 1.84 -9.40 -14.98
C TRP A 190 0.68 -10.37 -14.70
N ARG A 191 0.93 -11.33 -13.85
CA ARG A 191 -0.05 -12.25 -13.27
C ARG A 191 0.24 -12.40 -11.78
N ALA A 192 -0.79 -12.43 -10.96
CA ALA A 192 -0.61 -12.67 -9.53
C ALA A 192 0.11 -14.00 -9.28
N ARG A 193 1.09 -13.95 -8.40
CA ARG A 193 1.74 -15.15 -7.87
C ARG A 193 1.25 -15.35 -6.45
N PRO A 194 0.91 -16.59 -6.05
CA PRO A 194 0.57 -16.83 -4.65
C PRO A 194 1.68 -16.29 -3.74
N ALA A 195 1.29 -15.55 -2.72
CA ALA A 195 2.24 -15.11 -1.71
C ALA A 195 2.96 -16.34 -1.14
N ALA A 196 4.28 -16.26 -1.05
CA ALA A 196 5.04 -17.31 -0.39
C ALA A 196 4.51 -17.46 1.05
N LEU A 197 4.16 -18.67 1.44
CA LEU A 197 3.77 -18.91 2.83
C LEU A 197 4.93 -18.49 3.72
N PRO A 198 4.68 -17.67 4.75
CA PRO A 198 5.71 -17.33 5.71
C PRO A 198 6.32 -18.62 6.27
N GLN A 199 7.64 -18.75 6.18
CA GLN A 199 8.30 -19.86 6.86
C GLN A 199 8.05 -19.68 8.37
N PRO A 200 7.67 -20.75 9.08
CA PRO A 200 7.53 -20.66 10.53
C PRO A 200 8.88 -20.23 11.12
N PRO A 201 8.88 -19.28 12.07
CA PRO A 201 10.12 -18.92 12.75
C PRO A 201 10.72 -20.16 13.43
N ARG A 202 12.03 -20.16 13.59
CA ARG A 202 12.72 -21.17 14.41
C ARG A 202 12.08 -21.22 15.79
N ALA A 203 12.07 -22.40 16.42
CA ALA A 203 11.60 -22.48 17.81
C ALA A 203 12.49 -21.62 18.73
N ASP A 204 11.90 -21.01 19.75
CA ASP A 204 12.62 -20.08 20.62
C ASP A 204 13.82 -20.77 21.34
N HIS A 205 13.73 -22.06 21.61
CA HIS A 205 14.82 -22.84 22.23
C HIS A 205 16.00 -23.16 21.28
N ASP A 206 15.79 -23.00 19.96
CA ASP A 206 16.85 -23.18 18.94
C ASP A 206 17.61 -21.88 18.65
N VAL A 207 17.20 -20.78 19.27
CA VAL A 207 17.83 -19.48 19.08
C VAL A 207 18.89 -19.27 20.17
N ASP A 208 20.07 -18.80 19.77
CA ASP A 208 21.08 -18.30 20.70
C ASP A 208 20.58 -16.99 21.35
N GLY A 209 19.82 -17.15 22.44
CA GLY A 209 19.21 -16.04 23.16
C GLY A 209 20.25 -15.16 23.88
N ASP A 210 21.36 -15.75 24.37
CA ASP A 210 22.40 -14.99 25.05
C ASP A 210 23.15 -14.10 24.05
N GLY A 211 23.58 -14.67 22.91
CA GLY A 211 24.21 -13.90 21.84
C GLY A 211 23.29 -12.84 21.26
N LEU A 212 21.98 -13.09 21.17
CA LEU A 212 21.01 -12.09 20.75
C LEU A 212 20.95 -10.89 21.74
N ARG A 213 20.91 -11.16 23.04
CA ARG A 213 20.89 -10.13 24.11
C ARG A 213 22.18 -9.31 24.17
N GLU A 214 23.33 -9.99 24.06
CA GLU A 214 24.63 -9.31 23.98
C GLU A 214 24.74 -8.43 22.73
N GLY A 215 24.34 -8.97 21.58
CA GLY A 215 24.28 -8.22 20.33
C GLY A 215 23.39 -7.00 20.43
N TRP A 216 22.23 -7.13 21.08
CA TRP A 216 21.31 -6.00 21.30
C TRP A 216 21.90 -4.94 22.22
N ALA A 217 22.53 -5.35 23.33
CA ALA A 217 23.22 -4.44 24.26
C ALA A 217 24.37 -3.66 23.61
N SER A 218 24.97 -4.21 22.57
CA SER A 218 26.09 -3.59 21.83
C SER A 218 25.66 -2.65 20.70
N LEU A 219 24.36 -2.58 20.35
CA LEU A 219 23.86 -1.70 19.29
C LEU A 219 24.15 -0.23 19.64
N ARG A 220 24.68 0.50 18.67
CA ARG A 220 24.94 1.94 18.77
C ARG A 220 23.95 2.75 17.97
N ASP A 221 23.34 2.12 16.95
CA ASP A 221 22.35 2.71 16.07
C ASP A 221 21.15 1.76 15.92
N THR A 222 19.96 2.32 15.98
CA THR A 222 18.70 1.55 15.80
C THR A 222 18.60 0.89 14.43
N HIS A 223 19.27 1.43 13.41
CA HIS A 223 19.32 0.83 12.07
C HIS A 223 20.08 -0.50 12.03
N ASP A 224 20.98 -0.73 12.98
CA ASP A 224 21.73 -1.99 13.09
C ASP A 224 20.85 -3.16 13.60
N PHE A 225 19.66 -2.86 14.13
CA PHE A 225 18.74 -3.87 14.67
C PHE A 225 18.34 -4.91 13.64
N PHE A 226 18.08 -4.52 12.39
CA PHE A 226 17.79 -5.49 11.33
C PHE A 226 18.97 -6.39 11.00
N GLY A 227 20.19 -5.87 11.13
CA GLY A 227 21.42 -6.66 11.01
C GLY A 227 21.51 -7.73 12.11
N LEU A 228 21.17 -7.35 13.34
CA LEU A 228 21.10 -8.27 14.48
C LEU A 228 20.08 -9.39 14.24
N LEU A 229 18.85 -9.05 13.84
CA LEU A 229 17.81 -10.04 13.56
C LEU A 229 18.26 -11.07 12.51
N ARG A 230 18.89 -10.60 11.43
CA ARG A 230 19.39 -11.49 10.37
C ARG A 230 20.50 -12.42 10.85
N ARG A 231 21.45 -11.91 11.65
CA ARG A 231 22.54 -12.73 12.20
C ARG A 231 22.02 -13.88 13.06
N HIS A 232 20.99 -13.64 13.84
CA HIS A 232 20.41 -14.65 14.71
C HIS A 232 19.27 -15.46 14.06
N GLY A 233 18.87 -15.11 12.83
CA GLY A 233 17.79 -15.79 12.10
C GLY A 233 16.43 -15.71 12.80
N VAL A 234 16.13 -14.57 13.44
CA VAL A 234 14.91 -14.36 14.21
C VAL A 234 14.02 -13.28 13.59
N THR A 235 12.70 -13.41 13.79
CA THR A 235 11.76 -12.33 13.48
C THR A 235 11.85 -11.24 14.55
N ARG A 236 11.34 -10.04 14.23
CA ARG A 236 11.29 -8.92 15.19
C ARG A 236 10.51 -9.29 16.46
N THR A 237 9.33 -9.88 16.30
CA THR A 237 8.48 -10.30 17.43
C THR A 237 9.13 -11.41 18.24
N GLN A 238 9.86 -12.33 17.62
CA GLN A 238 10.61 -13.34 18.31
C GLN A 238 11.76 -12.72 19.12
N ALA A 239 12.50 -11.79 18.55
CA ALA A 239 13.55 -11.07 19.28
C ALA A 239 13.00 -10.34 20.50
N PHE A 240 11.84 -9.69 20.40
CA PHE A 240 11.19 -9.03 21.54
C PHE A 240 10.80 -10.02 22.65
N ARG A 241 10.34 -11.24 22.31
CA ARG A 241 10.05 -12.27 23.33
C ARG A 241 11.29 -12.80 24.02
N LEU A 242 12.42 -12.90 23.29
CA LEU A 242 13.69 -13.42 23.79
C LEU A 242 14.55 -12.35 24.48
N ALA A 243 14.18 -11.08 24.33
CA ALA A 243 14.89 -9.97 24.98
C ALA A 243 14.65 -9.95 26.48
N GLU A 244 15.58 -9.31 27.19
CA GLU A 244 15.36 -8.98 28.60
C GLU A 244 14.38 -7.80 28.75
N ALA A 245 13.73 -7.71 29.91
CA ALA A 245 12.77 -6.63 30.21
C ALA A 245 13.36 -5.21 30.04
N ARG A 246 14.67 -5.05 30.15
CA ARG A 246 15.37 -3.77 29.87
C ARG A 246 15.30 -3.34 28.41
N PHE A 247 15.06 -4.27 27.45
CA PHE A 247 14.97 -3.97 26.03
C PHE A 247 13.54 -3.99 25.52
N ALA A 248 12.71 -4.92 26.00
CA ALA A 248 11.35 -5.06 25.55
C ALA A 248 10.48 -5.64 26.67
N GLN A 249 9.30 -5.07 26.85
CA GLN A 249 8.31 -5.54 27.81
C GLN A 249 6.97 -5.75 27.11
N ALA A 250 6.31 -6.84 27.44
CA ALA A 250 4.95 -7.07 26.99
C ALA A 250 3.99 -6.07 27.67
N VAL A 251 3.08 -5.53 26.91
CA VAL A 251 2.03 -4.64 27.38
C VAL A 251 0.67 -5.15 26.91
N GLU A 252 -0.39 -4.76 27.61
CA GLU A 252 -1.75 -5.08 27.19
C GLU A 252 -2.08 -4.40 25.86
N PRO A 253 -2.88 -5.02 24.98
CA PRO A 253 -3.26 -4.43 23.68
C PRO A 253 -3.85 -3.03 23.78
N GLY A 254 -4.56 -2.71 24.87
CA GLY A 254 -5.12 -1.39 25.14
C GLY A 254 -4.08 -0.28 25.35
N ALA A 255 -2.83 -0.63 25.66
CA ALA A 255 -1.75 0.34 25.88
C ALA A 255 -1.49 1.24 24.67
N VAL A 256 -1.71 0.75 23.44
CA VAL A 256 -1.57 1.56 22.22
C VAL A 256 -2.55 2.73 22.20
N ARG A 257 -3.80 2.47 22.60
CA ARG A 257 -4.83 3.51 22.71
C ARG A 257 -4.45 4.55 23.77
N THR A 258 -4.10 4.11 24.98
CA THR A 258 -3.68 5.00 26.06
C THR A 258 -2.49 5.86 25.66
N LEU A 259 -1.48 5.26 25.02
CA LEU A 259 -0.31 5.99 24.51
C LEU A 259 -0.69 7.10 23.52
N LEU A 260 -1.57 6.81 22.56
CA LEU A 260 -2.01 7.81 21.57
C LEU A 260 -2.86 8.91 22.21
N GLU A 261 -3.78 8.55 23.15
CA GLU A 261 -4.60 9.51 23.87
C GLU A 261 -3.75 10.43 24.77
N ASP A 262 -2.76 9.89 25.50
CA ASP A 262 -1.84 10.65 26.34
C ASP A 262 -0.94 11.56 25.51
N ALA A 263 -0.43 11.06 24.37
CA ALA A 263 0.36 11.89 23.46
C ALA A 263 -0.47 13.02 22.87
N ALA A 264 -1.73 12.77 22.50
CA ALA A 264 -2.64 13.81 22.01
C ALA A 264 -2.95 14.86 23.07
N GLN A 265 -3.15 14.43 24.32
CA GLN A 265 -3.45 15.32 25.45
C GLN A 265 -2.24 16.18 25.84
N SER A 266 -1.05 15.59 25.89
CA SER A 266 0.20 16.27 26.28
C SER A 266 0.84 17.08 25.13
N GLY A 267 0.42 16.84 23.88
CA GLY A 267 1.07 17.39 22.69
C GLY A 267 2.44 16.79 22.41
N THR A 268 2.75 15.63 23.00
CA THR A 268 4.03 14.95 22.79
C THR A 268 4.13 14.46 21.33
N PRO A 269 5.19 14.85 20.58
CA PRO A 269 5.36 14.38 19.22
C PRO A 269 5.72 12.89 19.19
N LEU A 270 5.18 12.19 18.21
CA LEU A 270 5.43 10.77 17.99
C LEU A 270 6.08 10.55 16.61
N MET A 271 6.80 9.45 16.48
CA MET A 271 7.11 8.88 15.18
C MET A 271 6.28 7.60 15.00
N VAL A 272 5.47 7.58 13.95
CA VAL A 272 4.64 6.43 13.60
C VAL A 272 5.12 5.85 12.28
N PHE A 273 5.50 4.57 12.30
CA PHE A 273 6.00 3.83 11.14
C PHE A 273 4.98 2.78 10.74
N VAL A 274 4.46 2.88 9.52
CA VAL A 274 3.62 1.83 8.95
C VAL A 274 4.30 1.27 7.73
N GLY A 275 4.54 -0.04 7.73
CA GLY A 275 5.31 -0.71 6.70
C GLY A 275 4.64 -1.96 6.15
N ASN A 276 5.04 -2.28 4.92
CA ASN A 276 4.81 -3.54 4.22
C ASN A 276 6.11 -3.92 3.46
N PRO A 277 6.17 -5.02 2.71
CA PRO A 277 7.42 -5.42 2.03
C PRO A 277 8.02 -4.38 1.08
N GLY A 278 7.21 -3.49 0.53
CA GLY A 278 7.66 -2.51 -0.48
C GLY A 278 7.69 -1.05 -0.01
N MET A 279 7.28 -0.76 1.24
CA MET A 279 7.15 0.60 1.71
C MET A 279 7.24 0.71 3.23
N ILE A 280 7.86 1.78 3.72
CA ILE A 280 7.64 2.31 5.06
C ILE A 280 7.20 3.76 4.90
N GLN A 281 6.04 4.11 5.44
CA GLN A 281 5.52 5.47 5.53
C GLN A 281 5.60 5.95 6.96
N ILE A 282 6.14 7.17 7.16
CA ILE A 282 6.51 7.70 8.46
C ILE A 282 5.69 8.97 8.72
N HIS A 283 5.13 9.07 9.91
CA HIS A 283 4.67 10.33 10.47
C HIS A 283 5.61 10.76 11.58
N THR A 284 6.01 12.02 11.56
CA THR A 284 6.73 12.66 12.64
C THR A 284 5.97 13.91 13.07
N GLY A 285 5.57 13.96 14.32
CA GLY A 285 4.83 15.11 14.83
C GLY A 285 3.81 14.74 15.92
N PRO A 286 3.04 15.72 16.40
CA PRO A 286 1.97 15.46 17.36
C PRO A 286 0.80 14.75 16.69
N VAL A 287 0.13 13.91 17.45
CA VAL A 287 -1.23 13.44 17.18
C VAL A 287 -2.20 14.26 18.00
N ARG A 288 -3.41 14.54 17.50
CA ARG A 288 -4.35 15.46 18.16
C ARG A 288 -5.70 14.83 18.42
N ARG A 289 -6.24 14.11 17.46
CA ARG A 289 -7.57 13.54 17.54
C ARG A 289 -7.53 12.02 17.42
N VAL A 290 -7.65 11.35 18.57
CA VAL A 290 -7.72 9.89 18.65
C VAL A 290 -9.18 9.48 18.87
N GLN A 291 -9.69 8.56 18.07
CA GLN A 291 -11.10 8.13 18.15
C GLN A 291 -11.27 6.66 17.76
N VAL A 292 -12.05 5.94 18.54
CA VAL A 292 -12.52 4.60 18.19
C VAL A 292 -13.75 4.72 17.29
N MET A 293 -13.72 4.09 16.11
CA MET A 293 -14.83 4.04 15.16
C MET A 293 -15.02 2.60 14.69
N GLY A 294 -16.07 1.95 15.17
CA GLY A 294 -16.27 0.51 14.93
C GLY A 294 -15.08 -0.30 15.46
N PRO A 295 -14.48 -1.19 14.68
CA PRO A 295 -13.32 -1.98 15.09
C PRO A 295 -11.98 -1.23 15.01
N TRP A 296 -11.96 0.04 14.61
CA TRP A 296 -10.76 0.81 14.32
C TRP A 296 -10.46 1.83 15.41
N LEU A 297 -9.19 1.90 15.81
CA LEU A 297 -8.62 3.04 16.50
C LEU A 297 -8.02 3.98 15.44
N ASN A 298 -8.51 5.22 15.39
CA ASN A 298 -8.13 6.17 14.37
C ASN A 298 -7.43 7.39 14.97
N VAL A 299 -6.42 7.90 14.26
CA VAL A 299 -5.96 9.26 14.38
C VAL A 299 -6.59 10.04 13.23
N LEU A 300 -7.29 11.13 13.51
CA LEU A 300 -8.09 11.88 12.51
C LEU A 300 -7.59 13.33 12.41
N ASP A 301 -6.32 13.49 12.14
CA ASP A 301 -5.71 14.81 11.96
C ASP A 301 -5.81 15.28 10.49
N PRO A 302 -5.83 16.59 10.19
CA PRO A 302 -6.08 17.08 8.83
C PRO A 302 -5.09 16.60 7.76
N GLY A 303 -3.87 16.30 8.14
CA GLY A 303 -2.81 15.82 7.24
C GLY A 303 -2.33 14.41 7.53
N PHE A 304 -2.94 13.72 8.51
CA PHE A 304 -2.51 12.42 9.00
C PHE A 304 -3.68 11.59 9.54
N ASN A 305 -3.86 10.39 8.99
CA ASN A 305 -4.80 9.36 9.46
C ASN A 305 -4.08 8.02 9.60
#